data_714829dd957cefc5a4c7d81f74189993
#
_entry.id   714829dd957cefc5a4c7d81f74189993
#
_cell.length_a   1.000
_cell.length_b   1.000
_cell.length_c   1.000
_cell.angle_alpha   90.00
_cell.angle_beta   90.00
_cell.angle_gamma   90.00
#
_symmetry.space_group_name_H-M   'P 1'
#
loop_
_entity.id
_entity.type
_entity.pdbx_description
1 polymer ?
#
loop_
_entity_poly.entity_id
_entity_poly.type
_entity_poly.pdbx_seq_one_letter_code
_entity_poly.pdbx_strand_id
1 'polypeptide(L)'
;MTILMVVGFTMVFSLIGTFTISQFRVVMYGNAQDRVEKAFAPQSGFDRPLQTAQVTDYVQTFQDALALKEGKVYLKSYRGSWYFFYRHGDQMAFVDVTTEHEMVDSFQNRLVWIFALSEIALLLMAIALTRANMRPIMRSWSQQRTFVADAAHEFKTPMTVIQNNLERMLERPNDTVMDQVENVANALTEVRHLNNLTGDLLTLSQADADVPLFAFADVDLAAIAREVGDIYEFNAEEKGQTLSVDVPETLPMVGDAQRLRQLLVILTDNAQKYAGEGANVVISASAAGNNIKLQVSDTGKGVPDADKQHLFDRFYRVDKARSRSTGGHGLGLAIAKWVVQGHRGSIEVLDNQPHGTVFSMTMPKNQKLK
;
A
#
# COMPACT_ATOMS: atom_id res chain seq x y z
N MET A 1 6.81 4.70 16.00
CA MET A 1 6.74 6.04 15.40
C MET A 1 5.51 6.82 15.85
N THR A 2 4.30 6.28 15.79
CA THR A 2 3.05 6.97 16.19
C THR A 2 3.06 7.42 17.67
N ILE A 3 3.52 6.56 18.59
CA ILE A 3 3.62 6.89 20.02
C ILE A 3 4.59 8.06 20.24
N LEU A 4 5.73 8.07 19.58
CA LEU A 4 6.73 9.14 19.70
C LEU A 4 6.20 10.49 19.20
N MET A 5 5.42 10.49 18.12
CA MET A 5 4.75 11.68 17.60
C MET A 5 3.70 12.22 18.60
N VAL A 6 2.86 11.34 19.15
CA VAL A 6 1.84 11.75 20.13
C VAL A 6 2.52 12.36 21.34
N VAL A 7 3.53 11.71 21.93
CA VAL A 7 4.29 12.25 23.07
C VAL A 7 4.93 13.60 22.74
N GLY A 8 5.50 13.76 21.55
CA GLY A 8 6.07 15.04 21.11
C GLY A 8 5.02 16.16 21.01
N PHE A 9 3.87 15.89 20.43
CA PHE A 9 2.78 16.87 20.34
C PHE A 9 2.21 17.23 21.72
N THR A 10 1.97 16.25 22.61
CA THR A 10 1.51 16.50 23.99
C THR A 10 2.48 17.42 24.73
N MET A 11 3.78 17.19 24.58
CA MET A 11 4.81 18.04 25.20
C MET A 11 4.78 19.48 24.67
N VAL A 12 4.68 19.64 23.35
CA VAL A 12 4.60 20.96 22.72
C VAL A 12 3.32 21.70 23.13
N PHE A 13 2.17 21.04 23.10
CA PHE A 13 0.90 21.64 23.52
C PHE A 13 0.88 22.02 25.01
N SER A 14 1.47 21.20 25.87
CA SER A 14 1.62 21.52 27.29
C SER A 14 2.46 22.78 27.50
N LEU A 15 3.59 22.91 26.77
CA LEU A 15 4.44 24.11 26.85
C LEU A 15 3.72 25.38 26.32
N ILE A 16 3.07 25.27 25.18
CA ILE A 16 2.30 26.38 24.60
C ILE A 16 1.16 26.78 25.55
N GLY A 17 0.44 25.79 26.09
CA GLY A 17 -0.69 26.01 26.99
C GLY A 17 -0.26 26.73 28.27
N THR A 18 0.80 26.26 28.94
CA THR A 18 1.33 26.89 30.16
C THR A 18 1.83 28.31 29.89
N PHE A 19 2.54 28.54 28.78
CA PHE A 19 3.00 29.86 28.37
C PHE A 19 1.82 30.81 28.11
N THR A 20 0.82 30.36 27.36
CA THR A 20 -0.38 31.17 27.01
C THR A 20 -1.17 31.56 28.26
N ILE A 21 -1.39 30.61 29.19
CA ILE A 21 -2.07 30.88 30.46
C ILE A 21 -1.27 31.87 31.30
N SER A 22 0.05 31.72 31.35
CA SER A 22 0.93 32.63 32.08
C SER A 22 0.84 34.05 31.54
N GLN A 23 0.90 34.25 30.21
CA GLN A 23 0.76 35.56 29.57
C GLN A 23 -0.61 36.16 29.81
N PHE A 24 -1.67 35.35 29.69
CA PHE A 24 -3.03 35.81 29.95
C PHE A 24 -3.23 36.29 31.39
N ARG A 25 -2.66 35.57 32.39
CA ARG A 25 -2.66 35.99 33.79
C ARG A 25 -1.95 37.34 33.99
N VAL A 26 -0.79 37.54 33.37
CA VAL A 26 -0.03 38.80 33.46
C VAL A 26 -0.87 39.96 32.92
N VAL A 27 -1.54 39.77 31.78
CA VAL A 27 -2.40 40.82 31.19
C VAL A 27 -3.61 41.12 32.08
N MET A 28 -4.29 40.07 32.59
CA MET A 28 -5.53 40.26 33.37
C MET A 28 -5.27 40.81 34.77
N TYR A 29 -4.20 40.40 35.41
CA TYR A 29 -3.92 40.78 36.79
C TYR A 29 -2.94 41.96 36.93
N GLY A 30 -2.15 42.28 35.90
CA GLY A 30 -1.07 43.25 36.00
C GLY A 30 -1.53 44.61 36.49
N ASN A 31 -2.63 45.16 35.94
CA ASN A 31 -3.18 46.44 36.36
C ASN A 31 -3.74 46.41 37.81
N ALA A 32 -4.32 45.34 38.26
CA ALA A 32 -4.89 45.21 39.58
C ALA A 32 -3.77 45.06 40.64
N GLN A 33 -2.74 44.28 40.32
CA GLN A 33 -1.59 44.08 41.17
C GLN A 33 -0.82 45.40 41.39
N ASP A 34 -0.55 46.15 40.30
CA ASP A 34 0.08 47.46 40.33
C ASP A 34 -0.71 48.47 41.16
N ARG A 35 -2.04 48.48 41.07
CA ARG A 35 -2.91 49.37 41.87
C ARG A 35 -2.82 49.14 43.36
N VAL A 36 -2.78 47.88 43.79
CA VAL A 36 -2.69 47.49 45.17
C VAL A 36 -1.30 47.81 45.76
N GLU A 37 -0.23 47.59 45.01
CA GLU A 37 1.14 47.85 45.39
C GLU A 37 1.44 49.34 45.50
N LYS A 38 0.90 50.16 44.60
CA LYS A 38 1.07 51.63 44.58
C LYS A 38 0.08 52.37 45.47
N ALA A 39 -0.86 51.68 46.15
CA ALA A 39 -1.85 52.31 47.03
C ALA A 39 -1.25 53.16 48.18
N PHE A 40 -0.05 52.78 48.64
CA PHE A 40 0.67 53.47 49.71
C PHE A 40 1.86 54.34 49.19
N ALA A 41 2.03 54.43 47.84
CA ALA A 41 3.09 55.31 47.28
C ALA A 41 2.70 56.80 47.40
N PRO A 42 3.64 57.73 47.70
CA PRO A 42 3.35 59.15 47.71
C PRO A 42 2.84 59.60 46.34
N GLN A 43 1.63 60.17 46.28
CA GLN A 43 1.03 60.64 45.02
C GLN A 43 1.79 61.88 44.52
N SER A 44 2.49 61.75 43.41
CA SER A 44 2.95 62.90 42.62
C SER A 44 1.75 63.47 41.85
N GLY A 45 1.44 64.71 42.09
CA GLY A 45 0.16 65.41 41.82
C GLY A 45 -0.35 65.59 40.40
N PHE A 46 -0.16 64.60 39.45
CA PHE A 46 -0.62 64.73 38.06
C PHE A 46 -1.37 63.50 37.51
N ASP A 47 -1.43 62.39 38.22
CA ASP A 47 -2.21 61.23 37.76
C ASP A 47 -3.57 61.13 38.41
N ARG A 48 -4.63 61.30 37.62
CA ARG A 48 -6.00 60.99 38.05
C ARG A 48 -6.08 59.49 38.25
N PRO A 49 -6.44 59.00 39.49
CA PRO A 49 -6.54 57.58 39.73
C PRO A 49 -7.80 57.01 39.02
N LEU A 50 -7.59 56.32 37.96
CA LEU A 50 -8.57 55.37 37.42
C LEU A 50 -8.68 54.22 38.41
N GLN A 51 -9.73 54.24 39.24
CA GLN A 51 -10.04 53.23 40.28
C GLN A 51 -8.88 52.93 41.25
N THR A 52 -8.80 53.69 42.34
CA THR A 52 -7.92 53.48 43.47
C THR A 52 -8.27 52.15 44.18
N ALA A 53 -7.23 51.42 44.64
CA ALA A 53 -7.39 50.35 45.58
C ALA A 53 -8.10 50.85 46.86
N GLN A 54 -9.00 50.05 47.44
CA GLN A 54 -9.61 50.41 48.73
C GLN A 54 -8.59 50.17 49.82
N VAL A 55 -8.43 51.12 50.76
CA VAL A 55 -7.54 51.02 51.89
C VAL A 55 -8.39 50.93 53.15
N THR A 56 -8.08 50.01 54.03
CA THR A 56 -8.72 49.82 55.34
C THR A 56 -7.71 49.41 56.40
N ASP A 57 -8.07 49.56 57.67
CA ASP A 57 -7.21 49.11 58.76
C ASP A 57 -7.11 47.59 58.77
N TYR A 58 -5.90 47.09 59.05
CA TYR A 58 -5.61 45.63 59.12
C TYR A 58 -5.97 45.18 60.55
N VAL A 59 -7.27 44.93 60.75
CA VAL A 59 -7.83 44.49 62.04
C VAL A 59 -7.53 43.02 62.30
N GLN A 60 -7.47 42.59 63.56
CA GLN A 60 -7.17 41.23 63.98
C GLN A 60 -8.02 40.14 63.27
N THR A 61 -9.25 40.48 62.94
CA THR A 61 -10.18 39.62 62.18
C THR A 61 -9.62 39.24 60.77
N PHE A 62 -8.92 40.15 60.10
CA PHE A 62 -8.26 39.85 58.83
C PHE A 62 -6.94 39.10 59.00
N GLN A 63 -6.21 39.31 60.15
CA GLN A 63 -4.99 38.58 60.44
C GLN A 63 -5.24 37.08 60.53
N ASP A 64 -6.30 36.67 61.23
CA ASP A 64 -6.65 35.26 61.40
C ASP A 64 -7.19 34.63 60.11
N ALA A 65 -7.94 35.39 59.31
CA ALA A 65 -8.55 34.91 58.08
C ALA A 65 -7.59 34.87 56.87
N LEU A 66 -6.68 35.85 56.76
CA LEU A 66 -5.91 36.06 55.53
C LEU A 66 -4.39 35.81 55.69
N ALA A 67 -3.83 35.87 56.93
CA ALA A 67 -2.41 35.63 57.26
C ALA A 67 -1.44 36.33 56.27
N LEU A 68 -1.59 37.66 56.06
CA LEU A 68 -0.82 38.44 55.10
C LEU A 68 0.54 38.86 55.72
N LYS A 69 1.64 38.59 55.03
CA LYS A 69 2.96 39.16 55.36
C LYS A 69 3.11 40.54 54.78
N GLU A 70 3.80 41.41 55.49
CA GLU A 70 4.08 42.79 55.06
C GLU A 70 4.88 42.83 53.73
N GLY A 71 4.57 43.79 52.89
CA GLY A 71 5.31 44.06 51.66
C GLY A 71 5.14 43.05 50.51
N LYS A 72 4.08 42.19 50.56
CA LYS A 72 3.80 41.23 49.51
C LYS A 72 2.33 41.33 49.07
N VAL A 73 2.14 41.22 47.76
CA VAL A 73 0.81 41.10 47.15
C VAL A 73 0.35 39.64 47.18
N TYR A 74 -0.89 39.43 47.63
CA TYR A 74 -1.54 38.13 47.70
C TYR A 74 -2.86 38.12 46.94
N LEU A 75 -3.05 37.11 46.10
CA LEU A 75 -4.36 36.80 45.55
C LEU A 75 -5.04 35.78 46.47
N LYS A 76 -6.15 36.17 47.10
CA LYS A 76 -6.93 35.29 47.99
C LYS A 76 -8.41 35.50 47.84
N SER A 77 -9.18 34.41 48.04
CA SER A 77 -10.62 34.48 48.16
C SER A 77 -11.06 34.87 49.56
N TYR A 78 -11.98 35.84 49.64
CA TYR A 78 -12.63 36.26 50.89
C TYR A 78 -14.12 36.48 50.68
N ARG A 79 -14.97 35.81 51.45
CA ARG A 79 -16.46 35.85 51.35
C ARG A 79 -17.02 35.55 49.98
N GLY A 80 -16.36 34.65 49.22
CA GLY A 80 -16.83 34.25 47.90
C GLY A 80 -16.32 35.07 46.73
N SER A 81 -15.59 36.16 46.97
CA SER A 81 -14.98 37.00 45.96
C SER A 81 -13.45 36.91 45.98
N TRP A 82 -12.78 37.18 44.89
CA TRP A 82 -11.32 37.15 44.79
C TRP A 82 -10.73 38.54 44.82
N TYR A 83 -9.71 38.73 45.66
CA TYR A 83 -9.07 40.01 45.88
C TYR A 83 -7.56 39.91 45.77
N PHE A 84 -6.92 40.96 45.26
CA PHE A 84 -5.54 41.22 45.56
C PHE A 84 -5.45 42.02 46.87
N PHE A 85 -4.63 41.57 47.80
CA PHE A 85 -4.36 42.17 49.07
C PHE A 85 -2.88 42.57 49.15
N TYR A 86 -2.62 43.75 49.71
CA TYR A 86 -1.27 44.22 50.04
C TYR A 86 -1.29 44.85 51.44
N ARG A 87 -0.42 44.42 52.31
CA ARG A 87 -0.31 44.93 53.68
C ARG A 87 0.88 45.85 53.81
N HIS A 88 0.69 47.05 54.42
CA HIS A 88 1.70 48.00 54.80
C HIS A 88 1.47 48.51 56.23
N GLY A 89 2.24 48.00 57.20
CA GLY A 89 2.02 48.28 58.62
C GLY A 89 0.64 47.81 59.10
N ASP A 90 -0.11 48.71 59.70
CA ASP A 90 -1.46 48.46 60.22
C ASP A 90 -2.57 48.70 59.19
N GLN A 91 -2.20 49.01 57.94
CA GLN A 91 -3.15 49.22 56.88
C GLN A 91 -3.05 48.15 55.81
N MET A 92 -4.17 47.95 55.10
CA MET A 92 -4.28 46.98 54.04
C MET A 92 -4.96 47.61 52.83
N ALA A 93 -4.38 47.47 51.65
CA ALA A 93 -5.01 47.78 50.36
C ALA A 93 -5.58 46.51 49.73
N PHE A 94 -6.71 46.66 49.11
CA PHE A 94 -7.33 45.54 48.36
C PHE A 94 -8.04 46.02 47.11
N VAL A 95 -8.12 45.14 46.11
CA VAL A 95 -8.84 45.33 44.85
C VAL A 95 -9.61 44.05 44.55
N ASP A 96 -10.90 44.20 44.23
CA ASP A 96 -11.72 43.08 43.77
C ASP A 96 -11.29 42.69 42.34
N VAL A 97 -10.96 41.41 42.14
CA VAL A 97 -10.55 40.82 40.86
C VAL A 97 -11.35 39.56 40.55
N THR A 98 -12.55 39.45 41.10
CA THR A 98 -13.41 38.27 40.93
C THR A 98 -13.70 38.03 39.46
N THR A 99 -14.07 39.10 38.72
CA THR A 99 -14.36 38.98 37.28
C THR A 99 -13.13 38.55 36.49
N GLU A 100 -11.99 39.16 36.77
CA GLU A 100 -10.71 38.80 36.10
C GLU A 100 -10.31 37.35 36.43
N HIS A 101 -10.51 36.90 37.67
CA HIS A 101 -10.23 35.53 38.09
C HIS A 101 -11.14 34.51 37.38
N GLU A 102 -12.45 34.78 37.33
CA GLU A 102 -13.39 33.95 36.60
C GLU A 102 -13.06 33.88 35.09
N MET A 103 -12.63 35.02 34.49
CA MET A 103 -12.19 35.02 33.11
C MET A 103 -10.94 34.15 32.89
N VAL A 104 -9.96 34.21 33.79
CA VAL A 104 -8.76 33.38 33.74
C VAL A 104 -9.09 31.90 33.85
N ASP A 105 -9.94 31.52 34.79
CA ASP A 105 -10.35 30.13 35.01
C ASP A 105 -11.19 29.61 33.83
N SER A 106 -12.12 30.41 33.33
CA SER A 106 -12.90 30.05 32.13
C SER A 106 -12.00 29.89 30.91
N PHE A 107 -11.05 30.76 30.71
CA PHE A 107 -10.07 30.67 29.62
C PHE A 107 -9.19 29.41 29.77
N GLN A 108 -8.67 29.15 30.97
CA GLN A 108 -7.89 27.96 31.26
C GLN A 108 -8.68 26.66 30.96
N ASN A 109 -9.92 26.57 31.43
CA ASN A 109 -10.79 25.41 31.19
C ASN A 109 -11.06 25.21 29.69
N ARG A 110 -11.34 26.28 28.95
CA ARG A 110 -11.56 26.19 27.48
C ARG A 110 -10.30 25.70 26.77
N LEU A 111 -9.13 26.20 27.13
CA LEU A 111 -7.85 25.74 26.56
C LEU A 111 -7.61 24.25 26.83
N VAL A 112 -7.85 23.78 28.05
CA VAL A 112 -7.72 22.35 28.37
C VAL A 112 -8.61 21.49 27.49
N TRP A 113 -9.87 21.88 27.27
CA TRP A 113 -10.78 21.13 26.41
C TRP A 113 -10.37 21.19 24.93
N ILE A 114 -9.91 22.33 24.43
CA ILE A 114 -9.40 22.46 23.06
C ILE A 114 -8.21 21.53 22.84
N PHE A 115 -7.25 21.51 23.79
CA PHE A 115 -6.09 20.64 23.69
C PHE A 115 -6.49 19.16 23.79
N ALA A 116 -7.37 18.78 24.70
CA ALA A 116 -7.84 17.40 24.82
C ALA A 116 -8.52 16.91 23.52
N LEU A 117 -9.38 17.73 22.93
CA LEU A 117 -10.03 17.40 21.65
C LEU A 117 -9.02 17.32 20.50
N SER A 118 -8.04 18.23 20.45
CA SER A 118 -7.00 18.20 19.42
C SER A 118 -6.10 16.96 19.52
N GLU A 119 -5.76 16.52 20.74
CA GLU A 119 -5.01 15.28 20.98
C GLU A 119 -5.78 14.05 20.50
N ILE A 120 -7.09 13.97 20.82
CA ILE A 120 -7.94 12.86 20.35
C ILE A 120 -7.99 12.87 18.81
N ALA A 121 -8.19 14.02 18.18
CA ALA A 121 -8.23 14.14 16.73
C ALA A 121 -6.91 13.72 16.07
N LEU A 122 -5.77 14.14 16.63
CA LEU A 122 -4.44 13.74 16.17
C LEU A 122 -4.22 12.22 16.30
N LEU A 123 -4.64 11.63 17.42
CA LEU A 123 -4.53 10.18 17.63
C LEU A 123 -5.35 9.40 16.60
N LEU A 124 -6.59 9.81 16.36
CA LEU A 124 -7.45 9.18 15.36
C LEU A 124 -6.87 9.32 13.94
N MET A 125 -6.37 10.50 13.60
CA MET A 125 -5.70 10.75 12.31
C MET A 125 -4.44 9.89 12.16
N ALA A 126 -3.60 9.79 13.19
CA ALA A 126 -2.39 8.98 13.17
C ALA A 126 -2.71 7.49 12.98
N ILE A 127 -3.76 6.97 13.63
CA ILE A 127 -4.23 5.59 13.46
C ILE A 127 -4.74 5.37 12.03
N ALA A 128 -5.53 6.29 11.49
CA ALA A 128 -6.08 6.21 10.13
C ALA A 128 -4.95 6.21 9.08
N LEU A 129 -4.01 7.13 9.17
CA LEU A 129 -2.84 7.22 8.28
C LEU A 129 -1.95 5.97 8.37
N THR A 130 -1.68 5.49 9.58
CA THR A 130 -0.88 4.28 9.78
C THR A 130 -1.56 3.07 9.12
N ARG A 131 -2.86 2.90 9.33
CA ARG A 131 -3.61 1.80 8.70
C ARG A 131 -3.66 1.92 7.17
N ALA A 132 -3.87 3.12 6.66
CA ALA A 132 -3.90 3.37 5.21
C ALA A 132 -2.56 3.04 4.55
N ASN A 133 -1.45 3.46 5.14
CA ASN A 133 -0.11 3.26 4.59
C ASN A 133 0.44 1.84 4.81
N MET A 134 0.10 1.19 5.93
CA MET A 134 0.61 -0.15 6.23
C MET A 134 -0.12 -1.27 5.49
N ARG A 135 -1.41 -1.10 5.15
CA ARG A 135 -2.18 -2.12 4.43
C ARG A 135 -1.55 -2.55 3.11
N PRO A 136 -1.15 -1.65 2.19
CA PRO A 136 -0.50 -2.06 0.94
C PRO A 136 0.84 -2.76 1.18
N ILE A 137 1.64 -2.29 2.14
CA ILE A 137 2.93 -2.90 2.50
C ILE A 137 2.74 -4.33 2.99
N MET A 138 1.79 -4.54 3.92
CA MET A 138 1.50 -5.88 4.45
C MET A 138 0.95 -6.83 3.38
N ARG A 139 0.16 -6.33 2.43
CA ARG A 139 -0.30 -7.12 1.28
C ARG A 139 0.86 -7.53 0.39
N SER A 140 1.73 -6.59 0.03
CA SER A 140 2.92 -6.89 -0.77
C SER A 140 3.83 -7.89 -0.08
N TRP A 141 4.06 -7.76 1.22
CA TRP A 141 4.85 -8.70 2.02
C TRP A 141 4.22 -10.11 2.06
N SER A 142 2.91 -10.18 2.26
CA SER A 142 2.19 -11.46 2.23
C SER A 142 2.29 -12.13 0.87
N GLN A 143 2.09 -11.38 -0.21
CA GLN A 143 2.23 -11.88 -1.58
C GLN A 143 3.64 -12.38 -1.89
N GLN A 144 4.67 -11.63 -1.47
CA GLN A 144 6.06 -12.04 -1.64
C GLN A 144 6.40 -13.31 -0.86
N ARG A 145 5.89 -13.44 0.38
CA ARG A 145 6.09 -14.65 1.20
C ARG A 145 5.43 -15.87 0.57
N THR A 146 4.18 -15.72 0.09
CA THR A 146 3.45 -16.79 -0.60
C THR A 146 4.19 -17.18 -1.88
N PHE A 147 4.65 -16.20 -2.68
CA PHE A 147 5.43 -16.44 -3.89
C PHE A 147 6.70 -17.27 -3.65
N VAL A 148 7.47 -16.96 -2.60
CA VAL A 148 8.69 -17.74 -2.24
C VAL A 148 8.32 -19.16 -1.79
N ALA A 149 7.25 -19.32 -1.01
CA ALA A 149 6.81 -20.62 -0.54
C ALA A 149 6.32 -21.51 -1.70
N ASP A 150 5.54 -20.95 -2.62
CA ASP A 150 5.02 -21.65 -3.79
C ASP A 150 6.17 -22.02 -4.75
N ALA A 151 7.13 -21.10 -4.99
CA ALA A 151 8.32 -21.39 -5.77
C ALA A 151 9.11 -22.57 -5.17
N ALA A 152 9.35 -22.58 -3.86
CA ALA A 152 10.05 -23.67 -3.19
C ALA A 152 9.32 -25.03 -3.35
N HIS A 153 8.00 -25.03 -3.30
CA HIS A 153 7.19 -26.23 -3.55
C HIS A 153 7.29 -26.71 -5.00
N GLU A 154 7.23 -25.80 -5.98
CA GLU A 154 7.35 -26.13 -7.41
C GLU A 154 8.76 -26.59 -7.79
N PHE A 155 9.81 -26.18 -7.08
CA PHE A 155 11.17 -26.71 -7.23
C PHE A 155 11.32 -28.11 -6.63
N LYS A 156 10.72 -28.40 -5.47
CA LYS A 156 10.93 -29.63 -4.74
C LYS A 156 10.47 -30.86 -5.52
N THR A 157 9.33 -30.76 -6.19
CA THR A 157 8.75 -31.90 -6.91
C THR A 157 9.62 -32.41 -8.04
N PRO A 158 10.04 -31.60 -9.05
CA PRO A 158 10.92 -32.05 -10.13
C PRO A 158 12.30 -32.50 -9.62
N MET A 159 12.86 -31.83 -8.60
CA MET A 159 14.11 -32.29 -7.99
C MET A 159 14.01 -33.69 -7.42
N THR A 160 12.90 -34.02 -6.75
CA THR A 160 12.65 -35.37 -6.22
C THR A 160 12.52 -36.40 -7.36
N VAL A 161 11.85 -36.03 -8.47
CA VAL A 161 11.72 -36.93 -9.64
C VAL A 161 13.09 -37.18 -10.29
N ILE A 162 13.92 -36.14 -10.46
CA ILE A 162 15.29 -36.27 -10.96
C ILE A 162 16.09 -37.20 -10.06
N GLN A 163 16.06 -36.93 -8.75
CA GLN A 163 16.80 -37.73 -7.77
C GLN A 163 16.38 -39.22 -7.83
N ASN A 164 15.08 -39.51 -7.82
CA ASN A 164 14.59 -40.87 -7.89
C ASN A 164 15.00 -41.59 -9.20
N ASN A 165 14.98 -40.88 -10.35
CA ASN A 165 15.43 -41.48 -11.62
C ASN A 165 16.92 -41.80 -11.58
N LEU A 166 17.77 -40.92 -11.02
CA LEU A 166 19.22 -41.16 -10.87
C LEU A 166 19.50 -42.29 -9.87
N GLU A 167 18.78 -42.36 -8.73
CA GLU A 167 18.90 -43.44 -7.76
C GLU A 167 18.58 -44.81 -8.39
N ARG A 168 17.49 -44.92 -9.19
CA ARG A 168 17.15 -46.13 -9.95
C ARG A 168 18.26 -46.57 -10.92
N MET A 169 18.93 -45.60 -11.54
CA MET A 169 20.08 -45.91 -12.41
C MET A 169 21.26 -46.48 -11.63
N LEU A 170 21.50 -45.97 -10.41
CA LEU A 170 22.56 -46.47 -9.53
C LEU A 170 22.27 -47.87 -8.96
N GLU A 171 21.00 -48.21 -8.78
CA GLU A 171 20.57 -49.54 -8.31
C GLU A 171 20.79 -50.64 -9.37
N ARG A 172 20.99 -50.28 -10.65
CA ARG A 172 21.16 -51.18 -11.78
C ARG A 172 22.47 -50.93 -12.54
N PRO A 173 23.64 -51.10 -11.90
CA PRO A 173 24.91 -50.70 -12.46
C PRO A 173 25.38 -51.49 -13.69
N ASN A 174 24.74 -52.61 -14.00
CA ASN A 174 25.06 -53.46 -15.15
C ASN A 174 24.14 -53.19 -16.36
N ASP A 175 23.10 -52.34 -16.21
CA ASP A 175 22.24 -51.97 -17.30
C ASP A 175 22.98 -51.05 -18.28
N THR A 176 22.66 -51.17 -19.55
CA THR A 176 23.20 -50.27 -20.56
C THR A 176 22.50 -48.91 -20.52
N VAL A 177 23.09 -47.86 -21.11
CA VAL A 177 22.44 -46.54 -21.24
C VAL A 177 21.10 -46.67 -21.99
N MET A 178 21.01 -47.64 -22.91
CA MET A 178 19.75 -47.87 -23.65
C MET A 178 18.64 -48.44 -22.76
N ASP A 179 19.02 -49.32 -21.79
CA ASP A 179 18.05 -49.85 -20.81
C ASP A 179 17.58 -48.78 -19.85
N GLN A 180 18.37 -47.74 -19.64
CA GLN A 180 18.08 -46.61 -18.74
C GLN A 180 17.55 -45.37 -19.45
N VAL A 181 17.29 -45.43 -20.76
CA VAL A 181 16.92 -44.27 -21.59
C VAL A 181 15.66 -43.55 -21.07
N GLU A 182 14.71 -44.29 -20.54
CA GLU A 182 13.50 -43.73 -19.96
C GLU A 182 13.79 -42.87 -18.70
N ASN A 183 14.64 -43.41 -17.79
CA ASN A 183 15.05 -42.66 -16.60
C ASN A 183 15.81 -41.37 -16.94
N VAL A 184 16.70 -41.45 -17.95
CA VAL A 184 17.45 -40.28 -18.46
C VAL A 184 16.52 -39.28 -19.11
N ALA A 185 15.58 -39.71 -19.96
CA ALA A 185 14.63 -38.84 -20.65
C ALA A 185 13.72 -38.13 -19.66
N ASN A 186 13.23 -38.85 -18.64
CA ASN A 186 12.37 -38.27 -17.58
C ASN A 186 13.17 -37.22 -16.75
N ALA A 187 14.41 -37.54 -16.37
CA ALA A 187 15.25 -36.59 -15.63
C ALA A 187 15.55 -35.32 -16.48
N LEU A 188 15.86 -35.47 -17.77
CA LEU A 188 16.07 -34.33 -18.67
C LEU A 188 14.83 -33.49 -18.87
N THR A 189 13.66 -34.10 -18.91
CA THR A 189 12.36 -33.38 -19.00
C THR A 189 12.17 -32.50 -17.75
N GLU A 190 12.45 -33.02 -16.55
CA GLU A 190 12.33 -32.24 -15.33
C GLU A 190 13.40 -31.14 -15.22
N VAL A 191 14.62 -31.35 -15.73
CA VAL A 191 15.63 -30.30 -15.83
C VAL A 191 15.17 -29.15 -16.72
N ARG A 192 14.58 -29.46 -17.89
CA ARG A 192 13.99 -28.43 -18.79
C ARG A 192 12.86 -27.67 -18.08
N HIS A 193 12.03 -28.39 -17.34
CA HIS A 193 10.97 -27.85 -16.54
C HIS A 193 11.48 -26.83 -15.50
N LEU A 194 12.55 -27.18 -14.74
CA LEU A 194 13.20 -26.30 -13.78
C LEU A 194 13.80 -25.05 -14.45
N ASN A 195 14.41 -25.21 -15.63
CA ASN A 195 14.96 -24.08 -16.39
C ASN A 195 13.87 -23.10 -16.80
N ASN A 196 12.73 -23.58 -17.30
CA ASN A 196 11.59 -22.74 -17.65
C ASN A 196 11.03 -22.03 -16.41
N LEU A 197 10.83 -22.74 -15.30
CA LEU A 197 10.38 -22.17 -14.03
C LEU A 197 11.32 -21.05 -13.56
N THR A 198 12.63 -21.26 -13.65
CA THR A 198 13.63 -20.27 -13.25
C THR A 198 13.55 -19.02 -14.14
N GLY A 199 13.38 -19.19 -15.46
CA GLY A 199 13.21 -18.09 -16.42
C GLY A 199 11.94 -17.27 -16.14
N ASP A 200 10.84 -17.95 -15.84
CA ASP A 200 9.55 -17.33 -15.48
C ASP A 200 9.66 -16.54 -14.17
N LEU A 201 10.30 -17.13 -13.15
CA LEU A 201 10.53 -16.47 -11.86
C LEU A 201 11.42 -15.23 -12.01
N LEU A 202 12.48 -15.31 -12.82
CA LEU A 202 13.35 -14.17 -13.09
C LEU A 202 12.59 -13.06 -13.80
N THR A 203 11.76 -13.40 -14.79
CA THR A 203 10.90 -12.44 -15.52
C THR A 203 9.95 -11.70 -14.57
N LEU A 204 9.27 -12.44 -13.67
CA LEU A 204 8.35 -11.85 -12.69
C LEU A 204 9.07 -11.06 -11.60
N SER A 205 10.26 -11.49 -11.17
CA SER A 205 11.08 -10.74 -10.21
C SER A 205 11.54 -9.40 -10.79
N GLN A 206 11.93 -9.39 -12.07
CA GLN A 206 12.28 -8.17 -12.79
C GLN A 206 11.08 -7.25 -12.96
N ALA A 207 9.89 -7.81 -13.21
CA ALA A 207 8.64 -7.06 -13.32
C ALA A 207 8.30 -6.25 -12.06
N ASP A 208 8.66 -6.78 -10.88
CA ASP A 208 8.42 -6.13 -9.58
C ASP A 208 9.45 -5.01 -9.27
N ALA A 209 10.55 -4.93 -10.00
CA ALA A 209 11.68 -4.06 -9.68
C ALA A 209 11.65 -2.67 -10.36
N ASP A 210 10.55 -2.26 -11.02
CA ASP A 210 10.40 -0.97 -11.73
C ASP A 210 11.53 -0.66 -12.74
N VAL A 211 12.25 -1.68 -13.22
CA VAL A 211 13.32 -1.51 -14.20
C VAL A 211 12.69 -1.43 -15.61
N PRO A 212 13.17 -0.54 -16.51
CA PRO A 212 12.72 -0.53 -17.89
C PRO A 212 13.09 -1.84 -18.58
N LEU A 213 12.13 -2.77 -18.68
CA LEU A 213 12.36 -4.14 -19.19
C LEU A 213 11.88 -4.35 -20.61
N PHE A 214 11.38 -3.30 -21.26
CA PHE A 214 10.81 -3.38 -22.61
C PHE A 214 11.68 -2.61 -23.60
N ALA A 215 12.08 -3.30 -24.66
CA ALA A 215 12.78 -2.72 -25.81
C ALA A 215 11.76 -2.38 -26.91
N PHE A 216 11.07 -1.25 -26.75
CA PHE A 216 10.06 -0.81 -27.70
C PHE A 216 10.68 -0.42 -29.05
N ALA A 217 10.13 -0.99 -30.14
CA ALA A 217 10.47 -0.68 -31.53
C ALA A 217 9.22 -0.79 -32.39
N ASP A 218 9.32 -0.36 -33.66
CA ASP A 218 8.30 -0.64 -34.65
C ASP A 218 8.31 -2.14 -34.98
N VAL A 219 7.18 -2.80 -34.76
CA VAL A 219 7.01 -4.24 -34.96
C VAL A 219 5.75 -4.53 -35.79
N ASP A 220 5.76 -5.61 -36.54
CA ASP A 220 4.58 -6.17 -37.20
C ASP A 220 4.03 -7.33 -36.35
N LEU A 221 2.94 -7.07 -35.63
CA LEU A 221 2.30 -8.09 -34.77
C LEU A 221 1.72 -9.24 -35.61
N ALA A 222 1.28 -9.00 -36.85
CA ALA A 222 0.76 -10.05 -37.71
C ALA A 222 1.86 -11.04 -38.11
N ALA A 223 3.09 -10.55 -38.37
CA ALA A 223 4.23 -11.39 -38.64
C ALA A 223 4.60 -12.28 -37.43
N ILE A 224 4.61 -11.68 -36.22
CA ILE A 224 4.88 -12.43 -34.97
C ILE A 224 3.80 -13.50 -34.73
N ALA A 225 2.53 -13.18 -34.97
CA ALA A 225 1.43 -14.12 -34.79
C ALA A 225 1.52 -15.32 -35.74
N ARG A 226 1.88 -15.07 -37.02
CA ARG A 226 2.10 -16.15 -38.00
C ARG A 226 3.29 -17.03 -37.61
N GLU A 227 4.41 -16.45 -37.21
CA GLU A 227 5.59 -17.19 -36.78
C GLU A 227 5.26 -18.13 -35.60
N VAL A 228 4.50 -17.64 -34.63
CA VAL A 228 4.07 -18.47 -33.48
C VAL A 228 3.07 -19.54 -33.97
N GLY A 229 2.16 -19.19 -34.85
CA GLY A 229 1.23 -20.16 -35.45
C GLY A 229 1.97 -21.31 -36.14
N ASP A 230 2.93 -21.03 -37.02
CA ASP A 230 3.73 -22.04 -37.73
C ASP A 230 4.46 -23.00 -36.77
N ILE A 231 5.01 -22.47 -35.66
CA ILE A 231 5.70 -23.29 -34.64
C ILE A 231 4.72 -24.26 -33.93
N TYR A 232 3.49 -23.79 -33.64
CA TYR A 232 2.52 -24.57 -32.87
C TYR A 232 1.58 -25.44 -33.72
N GLU A 233 1.54 -25.27 -35.06
CA GLU A 233 0.71 -26.04 -35.97
C GLU A 233 1.04 -27.52 -35.91
N PHE A 234 2.32 -27.88 -35.97
CA PHE A 234 2.78 -29.26 -35.87
C PHE A 234 2.39 -29.92 -34.51
N ASN A 235 2.54 -29.16 -33.43
CA ASN A 235 2.14 -29.65 -32.12
C ASN A 235 0.62 -29.84 -31.97
N ALA A 236 -0.19 -29.02 -32.71
CA ALA A 236 -1.63 -29.17 -32.75
C ALA A 236 -2.03 -30.47 -33.44
N GLU A 237 -1.42 -30.75 -34.61
CA GLU A 237 -1.68 -31.99 -35.41
C GLU A 237 -1.36 -33.24 -34.57
N GLU A 238 -0.23 -33.27 -33.85
CA GLU A 238 0.11 -34.42 -32.98
C GLU A 238 -0.91 -34.67 -31.88
N LYS A 239 -1.63 -33.62 -31.42
CA LYS A 239 -2.68 -33.70 -30.39
C LYS A 239 -4.08 -33.87 -30.98
N GLY A 240 -4.21 -34.06 -32.32
CA GLY A 240 -5.49 -34.11 -32.99
C GLY A 240 -6.29 -32.81 -32.90
N GLN A 241 -5.61 -31.66 -32.75
CA GLN A 241 -6.16 -30.31 -32.69
C GLN A 241 -5.96 -29.59 -34.03
N THR A 242 -6.69 -28.52 -34.26
CA THR A 242 -6.42 -27.58 -35.32
C THR A 242 -5.96 -26.23 -34.79
N LEU A 243 -5.01 -25.59 -35.48
CA LEU A 243 -4.59 -24.23 -35.16
C LEU A 243 -4.74 -23.36 -36.41
N SER A 244 -5.31 -22.19 -36.23
CA SER A 244 -5.45 -21.24 -37.33
C SER A 244 -5.04 -19.84 -36.88
N VAL A 245 -4.53 -19.05 -37.84
CA VAL A 245 -4.10 -17.67 -37.58
C VAL A 245 -4.90 -16.74 -38.51
N ASP A 246 -5.75 -15.92 -37.90
CA ASP A 246 -6.62 -14.93 -38.54
C ASP A 246 -6.09 -13.51 -38.29
N VAL A 247 -5.16 -13.06 -39.10
CA VAL A 247 -4.52 -11.74 -38.94
C VAL A 247 -4.41 -11.06 -40.33
N PRO A 248 -4.45 -9.72 -40.42
CA PRO A 248 -4.22 -9.00 -41.65
C PRO A 248 -2.80 -9.27 -42.19
N GLU A 249 -2.55 -8.86 -43.46
CA GLU A 249 -1.23 -9.02 -44.05
C GLU A 249 -0.13 -8.33 -43.24
N THR A 250 -0.42 -7.14 -42.70
CA THR A 250 0.46 -6.42 -41.75
C THR A 250 -0.35 -5.78 -40.65
N LEU A 251 0.22 -5.74 -39.44
CA LEU A 251 -0.39 -5.08 -38.28
C LEU A 251 0.69 -4.33 -37.46
N PRO A 252 1.12 -3.15 -37.96
CA PRO A 252 2.20 -2.40 -37.34
C PRO A 252 1.79 -1.79 -36.00
N MET A 253 2.67 -1.88 -35.02
CA MET A 253 2.57 -1.25 -33.71
C MET A 253 3.94 -0.93 -33.13
N VAL A 254 3.97 -0.05 -32.11
CA VAL A 254 5.16 0.15 -31.28
C VAL A 254 5.11 -0.83 -30.12
N GLY A 255 6.06 -1.76 -30.06
CA GLY A 255 6.08 -2.81 -29.04
C GLY A 255 7.44 -3.48 -28.90
N ASP A 256 7.56 -4.37 -27.92
CA ASP A 256 8.69 -5.26 -27.75
C ASP A 256 8.41 -6.60 -28.42
N ALA A 257 9.08 -6.88 -29.53
CA ALA A 257 8.86 -8.08 -30.35
C ALA A 257 9.07 -9.38 -29.56
N GLN A 258 10.09 -9.42 -28.69
CA GLN A 258 10.39 -10.60 -27.88
C GLN A 258 9.31 -10.86 -26.83
N ARG A 259 8.82 -9.82 -26.17
CA ARG A 259 7.75 -9.92 -25.18
C ARG A 259 6.39 -10.23 -25.81
N LEU A 260 6.09 -9.67 -26.97
CA LEU A 260 4.87 -10.01 -27.72
C LEU A 260 4.88 -11.45 -28.22
N ARG A 261 6.05 -11.96 -28.70
CA ARG A 261 6.21 -13.39 -29.03
C ARG A 261 6.01 -14.25 -27.79
N GLN A 262 6.62 -13.89 -26.65
CA GLN A 262 6.45 -14.61 -25.37
C GLN A 262 4.97 -14.66 -24.95
N LEU A 263 4.24 -13.57 -25.07
CA LEU A 263 2.79 -13.49 -24.81
C LEU A 263 2.02 -14.51 -25.65
N LEU A 264 2.23 -14.51 -26.98
CA LEU A 264 1.56 -15.42 -27.89
C LEU A 264 1.91 -16.88 -27.63
N VAL A 265 3.18 -17.20 -27.37
CA VAL A 265 3.64 -18.55 -26.99
C VAL A 265 2.92 -19.03 -25.74
N ILE A 266 2.85 -18.21 -24.69
CA ILE A 266 2.19 -18.57 -23.43
C ILE A 266 0.69 -18.86 -23.66
N LEU A 267 0.00 -18.00 -24.40
CA LEU A 267 -1.44 -18.13 -24.61
C LEU A 267 -1.78 -19.29 -25.55
N THR A 268 -0.97 -19.52 -26.58
CA THR A 268 -1.17 -20.64 -27.55
C THR A 268 -0.88 -21.98 -26.88
N ASP A 269 0.22 -22.08 -26.10
CA ASP A 269 0.56 -23.27 -25.31
C ASP A 269 -0.56 -23.59 -24.30
N ASN A 270 -1.07 -22.56 -23.64
CA ASN A 270 -2.18 -22.69 -22.69
C ASN A 270 -3.44 -23.19 -23.39
N ALA A 271 -3.81 -22.63 -24.56
CA ALA A 271 -4.95 -23.08 -25.34
C ALA A 271 -4.80 -24.55 -25.74
N GLN A 272 -3.66 -24.96 -26.32
CA GLN A 272 -3.42 -26.35 -26.73
C GLN A 272 -3.40 -27.34 -25.56
N LYS A 273 -2.94 -26.94 -24.38
CA LYS A 273 -2.91 -27.80 -23.17
C LYS A 273 -4.28 -28.06 -22.59
N TYR A 274 -5.19 -27.09 -22.63
CA TYR A 274 -6.47 -27.17 -21.93
C TYR A 274 -7.67 -27.36 -22.84
N ALA A 275 -7.54 -27.16 -24.16
CA ALA A 275 -8.63 -27.33 -25.09
C ALA A 275 -9.10 -28.79 -25.25
N GLY A 276 -8.19 -29.76 -25.15
CA GLY A 276 -8.48 -31.17 -25.36
C GLY A 276 -8.32 -31.63 -26.82
N GLU A 277 -8.50 -32.95 -27.06
CA GLU A 277 -8.43 -33.54 -28.38
C GLU A 277 -9.60 -33.06 -29.26
N GLY A 278 -9.37 -32.85 -30.54
CA GLY A 278 -10.35 -32.34 -31.53
C GLY A 278 -10.69 -30.86 -31.37
N ALA A 279 -10.05 -30.14 -30.49
CA ALA A 279 -10.31 -28.71 -30.31
C ALA A 279 -9.69 -27.84 -31.43
N ASN A 280 -10.31 -26.68 -31.66
CA ASN A 280 -9.78 -25.65 -32.54
C ASN A 280 -9.18 -24.51 -31.70
N VAL A 281 -7.94 -24.13 -32.03
CA VAL A 281 -7.25 -22.96 -31.44
C VAL A 281 -7.11 -21.90 -32.50
N VAL A 282 -7.48 -20.66 -32.21
CA VAL A 282 -7.41 -19.55 -33.17
C VAL A 282 -6.62 -18.40 -32.55
N ILE A 283 -5.58 -17.94 -33.25
CA ILE A 283 -4.87 -16.69 -32.94
C ILE A 283 -5.46 -15.65 -33.90
N SER A 284 -6.06 -14.57 -33.38
CA SER A 284 -6.61 -13.50 -34.17
C SER A 284 -6.13 -12.13 -33.74
N ALA A 285 -5.85 -11.24 -34.69
CA ALA A 285 -5.48 -9.86 -34.36
C ALA A 285 -6.06 -8.89 -35.39
N SER A 286 -6.52 -7.73 -34.90
CA SER A 286 -7.08 -6.70 -35.77
C SER A 286 -6.82 -5.30 -35.23
N ALA A 287 -6.84 -4.29 -36.09
CA ALA A 287 -6.81 -2.90 -35.68
C ALA A 287 -8.21 -2.44 -35.20
N ALA A 288 -8.26 -1.83 -34.02
CA ALA A 288 -9.47 -1.28 -33.41
C ALA A 288 -9.24 0.21 -33.12
N GLY A 289 -9.35 1.06 -34.12
CA GLY A 289 -9.03 2.48 -34.02
C GLY A 289 -7.55 2.72 -33.70
N ASN A 290 -7.27 3.35 -32.56
CA ASN A 290 -5.89 3.58 -32.08
C ASN A 290 -5.34 2.42 -31.25
N ASN A 291 -6.08 1.33 -31.14
CA ASN A 291 -5.68 0.14 -30.41
C ASN A 291 -5.57 -1.05 -31.36
N ILE A 292 -4.91 -2.10 -30.88
CA ILE A 292 -4.90 -3.42 -31.48
C ILE A 292 -5.66 -4.34 -30.53
N LYS A 293 -6.57 -5.15 -31.09
CA LYS A 293 -7.22 -6.25 -30.43
C LYS A 293 -6.52 -7.54 -30.86
N LEU A 294 -5.91 -8.23 -29.88
CA LEU A 294 -5.27 -9.53 -30.06
C LEU A 294 -6.06 -10.56 -29.25
N GLN A 295 -6.39 -11.70 -29.83
CA GLN A 295 -7.14 -12.76 -29.16
C GLN A 295 -6.50 -14.11 -29.43
N VAL A 296 -6.49 -14.97 -28.40
CA VAL A 296 -6.23 -16.40 -28.54
C VAL A 296 -7.45 -17.12 -27.98
N SER A 297 -8.10 -17.91 -28.78
CA SER A 297 -9.32 -18.62 -28.42
C SER A 297 -9.16 -20.12 -28.61
N ASP A 298 -9.82 -20.89 -27.79
CA ASP A 298 -9.95 -22.35 -27.88
C ASP A 298 -11.40 -22.78 -27.81
N THR A 299 -11.69 -23.98 -28.29
CA THR A 299 -13.01 -24.63 -28.17
C THR A 299 -13.02 -25.72 -27.10
N GLY A 300 -12.23 -25.57 -26.05
CA GLY A 300 -12.12 -26.52 -24.95
C GLY A 300 -13.27 -26.42 -23.94
N LYS A 301 -13.00 -26.90 -22.74
CA LYS A 301 -14.00 -26.94 -21.66
C LYS A 301 -14.38 -25.58 -21.06
N GLY A 302 -13.63 -24.53 -21.42
CA GLY A 302 -13.80 -23.21 -20.83
C GLY A 302 -13.27 -23.10 -19.39
N VAL A 303 -13.46 -21.92 -18.79
CA VAL A 303 -13.03 -21.59 -17.43
C VAL A 303 -14.24 -21.21 -16.59
N PRO A 304 -14.46 -21.81 -15.39
CA PRO A 304 -15.53 -21.40 -14.49
C PRO A 304 -15.43 -19.91 -14.11
N ASP A 305 -16.56 -19.23 -14.00
CA ASP A 305 -16.59 -17.78 -13.69
C ASP A 305 -15.88 -17.42 -12.39
N ALA A 306 -15.97 -18.28 -11.38
CA ALA A 306 -15.28 -18.07 -10.11
C ALA A 306 -13.76 -18.04 -10.23
N ASP A 307 -13.20 -18.73 -11.24
CA ASP A 307 -11.76 -18.85 -11.44
C ASP A 307 -11.20 -17.77 -12.35
N LYS A 308 -12.02 -17.16 -13.24
CA LYS A 308 -11.58 -16.18 -14.24
C LYS A 308 -10.80 -15.01 -13.64
N GLN A 309 -11.22 -14.50 -12.48
CA GLN A 309 -10.55 -13.39 -11.80
C GLN A 309 -9.18 -13.75 -11.23
N HIS A 310 -8.93 -15.04 -10.97
CA HIS A 310 -7.72 -15.58 -10.36
C HIS A 310 -6.71 -16.15 -11.35
N LEU A 311 -7.10 -16.36 -12.61
CA LEU A 311 -6.23 -16.98 -13.63
C LEU A 311 -4.89 -16.28 -13.82
N PHE A 312 -4.81 -14.99 -13.56
CA PHE A 312 -3.61 -14.18 -13.69
C PHE A 312 -2.81 -14.08 -12.37
N ASP A 313 -3.29 -14.71 -11.29
CA ASP A 313 -2.53 -14.76 -10.04
C ASP A 313 -1.37 -15.75 -10.18
N ARG A 314 -0.24 -15.46 -9.55
CA ARG A 314 0.96 -16.30 -9.61
C ARG A 314 0.67 -17.66 -8.97
N PHE A 315 1.11 -18.75 -9.62
CA PHE A 315 0.91 -20.14 -9.20
C PHE A 315 -0.57 -20.58 -9.10
N TYR A 316 -1.50 -19.76 -9.59
CA TYR A 316 -2.91 -20.13 -9.60
C TYR A 316 -3.19 -21.17 -10.68
N ARG A 317 -4.02 -22.18 -10.35
CA ARG A 317 -4.42 -23.27 -11.23
C ARG A 317 -5.82 -23.70 -10.85
N VAL A 318 -6.72 -23.81 -11.83
CA VAL A 318 -8.11 -24.23 -11.66
C VAL A 318 -8.18 -25.68 -11.13
N ASP A 319 -7.30 -26.57 -11.58
CA ASP A 319 -7.26 -27.99 -11.21
C ASP A 319 -5.85 -28.44 -10.86
N LYS A 320 -5.51 -28.43 -9.56
CA LYS A 320 -4.16 -28.78 -9.06
C LYS A 320 -3.76 -30.24 -9.31
N ALA A 321 -4.73 -31.16 -9.40
CA ALA A 321 -4.44 -32.60 -9.57
C ALA A 321 -4.11 -32.95 -11.01
N ARG A 322 -4.87 -32.44 -11.98
CA ARG A 322 -4.74 -32.77 -13.41
C ARG A 322 -3.60 -32.01 -14.08
N SER A 323 -3.25 -30.84 -13.59
CA SER A 323 -2.24 -30.01 -14.21
C SER A 323 -0.79 -30.41 -13.86
N ARG A 324 -0.55 -31.41 -13.00
CA ARG A 324 0.80 -32.01 -12.83
C ARG A 324 1.22 -32.81 -14.06
N SER A 325 0.29 -33.47 -14.75
CA SER A 325 0.58 -34.19 -15.97
C SER A 325 0.80 -33.31 -17.22
N THR A 326 0.34 -32.04 -17.17
CA THR A 326 0.46 -31.09 -18.30
C THR A 326 1.60 -30.09 -18.14
N GLY A 327 2.37 -30.17 -17.06
CA GLY A 327 3.66 -29.44 -16.90
C GLY A 327 3.57 -27.93 -16.74
N GLY A 328 2.43 -27.34 -16.34
CA GLY A 328 2.33 -25.88 -16.15
C GLY A 328 2.57 -25.46 -14.69
N HIS A 329 3.39 -24.42 -14.44
CA HIS A 329 3.67 -23.91 -13.09
C HIS A 329 2.69 -22.84 -12.60
N GLY A 330 1.71 -22.42 -13.42
CA GLY A 330 0.80 -21.32 -13.07
C GLY A 330 1.44 -19.92 -13.07
N LEU A 331 2.57 -19.74 -13.73
CA LEU A 331 3.26 -18.44 -13.89
C LEU A 331 3.00 -17.81 -15.26
N GLY A 332 2.74 -18.60 -16.29
CA GLY A 332 2.63 -18.09 -17.67
C GLY A 332 1.58 -17.01 -17.83
N LEU A 333 0.35 -17.20 -17.30
CA LEU A 333 -0.71 -16.18 -17.41
C LEU A 333 -0.39 -14.91 -16.61
N ALA A 334 0.33 -15.00 -15.51
CA ALA A 334 0.84 -13.82 -14.78
C ALA A 334 1.85 -13.05 -15.63
N ILE A 335 2.75 -13.75 -16.35
CA ILE A 335 3.68 -13.15 -17.31
C ILE A 335 2.91 -12.53 -18.50
N ALA A 336 1.92 -13.21 -19.04
CA ALA A 336 1.08 -12.69 -20.11
C ALA A 336 0.43 -11.35 -19.70
N LYS A 337 -0.16 -11.30 -18.50
CA LYS A 337 -0.73 -10.06 -17.95
C LYS A 337 0.32 -8.97 -17.81
N TRP A 338 1.50 -9.28 -17.29
CA TRP A 338 2.60 -8.33 -17.17
C TRP A 338 3.06 -7.78 -18.52
N VAL A 339 3.20 -8.63 -19.55
CA VAL A 339 3.56 -8.20 -20.90
C VAL A 339 2.51 -7.22 -21.46
N VAL A 340 1.22 -7.55 -21.34
CA VAL A 340 0.14 -6.69 -21.80
C VAL A 340 0.11 -5.36 -21.05
N GLN A 341 0.29 -5.37 -19.73
CA GLN A 341 0.36 -4.16 -18.91
C GLN A 341 1.58 -3.30 -19.25
N GLY A 342 2.74 -3.91 -19.51
CA GLY A 342 3.94 -3.22 -19.98
C GLY A 342 3.72 -2.52 -21.31
N HIS A 343 2.88 -3.08 -22.18
CA HIS A 343 2.38 -2.46 -23.42
C HIS A 343 1.19 -1.53 -23.18
N ARG A 344 0.90 -1.12 -21.93
CA ARG A 344 -0.22 -0.25 -21.52
C ARG A 344 -1.58 -0.77 -21.99
N GLY A 345 -1.70 -2.08 -22.14
CA GLY A 345 -2.91 -2.77 -22.55
C GLY A 345 -3.69 -3.34 -21.35
N SER A 346 -4.81 -3.97 -21.69
CA SER A 346 -5.63 -4.77 -20.79
C SER A 346 -5.81 -6.18 -21.35
N ILE A 347 -5.91 -7.16 -20.47
CA ILE A 347 -6.20 -8.56 -20.79
C ILE A 347 -7.42 -9.00 -20.00
N GLU A 348 -8.31 -9.73 -20.65
CA GLU A 348 -9.53 -10.29 -20.07
C GLU A 348 -9.76 -11.72 -20.57
N VAL A 349 -10.53 -12.49 -19.80
CA VAL A 349 -10.91 -13.88 -20.13
C VAL A 349 -12.40 -13.92 -20.35
N LEU A 350 -12.81 -14.38 -21.54
CA LEU A 350 -14.19 -14.47 -21.98
C LEU A 350 -14.52 -15.92 -22.33
N ASP A 351 -15.81 -16.24 -22.34
CA ASP A 351 -16.28 -17.51 -22.85
C ASP A 351 -16.33 -17.52 -24.38
N ASN A 352 -15.87 -18.62 -24.97
CA ASN A 352 -16.01 -18.85 -26.40
C ASN A 352 -17.37 -19.51 -26.70
N GLN A 353 -17.87 -19.29 -27.92
CA GLN A 353 -19.12 -19.87 -28.40
C GLN A 353 -18.83 -21.06 -29.34
N PRO A 354 -19.49 -22.23 -29.22
CA PRO A 354 -20.50 -22.59 -28.19
C PRO A 354 -19.92 -22.99 -26.85
N HIS A 355 -18.63 -23.24 -26.75
CA HIS A 355 -17.85 -23.53 -25.52
C HIS A 355 -16.37 -23.22 -25.76
N GLY A 356 -15.59 -23.03 -24.68
CA GLY A 356 -14.17 -22.74 -24.73
C GLY A 356 -13.79 -21.43 -24.03
N THR A 357 -12.57 -21.00 -24.26
CA THR A 357 -12.01 -19.79 -23.64
C THR A 357 -11.50 -18.82 -24.71
N VAL A 358 -11.66 -17.53 -24.47
CA VAL A 358 -11.03 -16.45 -25.26
C VAL A 358 -10.19 -15.58 -24.32
N PHE A 359 -8.89 -15.56 -24.52
CA PHE A 359 -8.01 -14.52 -23.95
C PHE A 359 -8.01 -13.33 -24.89
N SER A 360 -8.55 -12.21 -24.45
CA SER A 360 -8.71 -10.99 -25.26
C SER A 360 -7.83 -9.89 -24.69
N MET A 361 -6.92 -9.37 -25.52
CA MET A 361 -6.00 -8.30 -25.19
C MET A 361 -6.29 -7.06 -26.02
N THR A 362 -6.25 -5.90 -25.39
CA THR A 362 -6.35 -4.61 -26.08
C THR A 362 -5.12 -3.78 -25.74
N MET A 363 -4.33 -3.40 -26.75
CA MET A 363 -3.09 -2.66 -26.58
C MET A 363 -3.05 -1.43 -27.49
N PRO A 364 -2.50 -0.28 -27.06
CA PRO A 364 -2.33 0.89 -27.92
C PRO A 364 -1.40 0.57 -29.10
N LYS A 365 -1.79 1.01 -30.30
CA LYS A 365 -0.97 0.88 -31.51
C LYS A 365 0.31 1.71 -31.42
N ASN A 366 0.20 2.93 -30.91
CA ASN A 366 1.31 3.86 -30.77
C ASN A 366 1.59 4.09 -29.28
N GLN A 367 2.76 3.71 -28.82
CA GLN A 367 3.24 4.01 -27.48
C GLN A 367 4.26 5.16 -27.60
N LYS A 368 4.08 6.23 -26.81
CA LYS A 368 5.13 7.25 -26.72
C LYS A 368 6.34 6.59 -26.05
N LEU A 369 7.41 6.44 -26.82
CA LEU A 369 8.74 6.13 -26.30
C LEU A 369 9.07 7.23 -25.28
N LYS A 370 9.27 6.85 -24.01
CA LYS A 370 9.80 7.77 -22.99
C LYS A 370 11.30 7.65 -22.94
#